data_c01dd1cff5f069762293620667bad780
#
_entry.id   c01dd1cff5f069762293620667bad780
#
_cell.length_a   1.000
_cell.length_b   1.000
_cell.length_c   1.000
_cell.angle_alpha   90.00
_cell.angle_beta   90.00
_cell.angle_gamma   90.00
#
_symmetry.space_group_name_H-M   'P 1'
#
loop_
_entity.id
_entity.type
_entity.pdbx_description
1 polymer ?
#
loop_
_entity_poly.entity_id
_entity_poly.type
_entity_poly.pdbx_seq_one_letter_code
_entity_poly.pdbx_strand_id
1 'polypeptide(L)'
;LKGVQSEVENPGGDILWAADETMLADYKDLFLQYVSPEDEYMMEGFKNKSGYFTPAFADPTVLIINTNLAGDMKIEGFADLLNPELKGKIAFGDPTTLSSAYQSLVAMLYGMGKDGDPMSDEAWNFIDQFIANLDGKYANGGSQVPKSVAEGEYVVGLTWEDPVVNYIRNGAPVKLVFPEEGAIFPGESVQIIKGCKHEENAK
;
A
#
# COMPACT_ATOMS: atom_id res chain seq x y z
N LEU A 1 2.73 13.81 10.11
CA LEU A 1 2.23 15.12 9.68
C LEU A 1 1.82 16.01 10.84
N LYS A 2 1.03 15.52 11.83
CA LYS A 2 0.66 16.32 13.03
C LYS A 2 1.87 16.92 13.78
N GLY A 3 2.98 16.16 13.88
CA GLY A 3 4.23 16.68 14.46
C GLY A 3 4.77 17.87 13.68
N VAL A 4 4.88 17.77 12.36
CA VAL A 4 5.33 18.87 11.49
C VAL A 4 4.45 20.10 11.66
N GLN A 5 3.11 19.92 11.71
CA GLN A 5 2.17 21.03 11.92
C GLN A 5 2.34 21.72 13.28
N SER A 6 2.61 20.96 14.35
CA SER A 6 2.79 21.52 15.69
C SER A 6 4.13 22.20 15.90
N GLU A 7 5.11 21.97 15.03
CA GLU A 7 6.49 22.43 15.15
C GLU A 7 6.89 23.46 14.08
N VAL A 8 5.91 24.09 13.40
CA VAL A 8 6.16 25.02 12.27
C VAL A 8 7.15 26.16 12.64
N GLU A 9 7.05 26.69 13.86
CA GLU A 9 7.93 27.79 14.34
C GLU A 9 9.35 27.30 14.70
N ASN A 10 9.53 26.02 15.00
CA ASN A 10 10.81 25.43 15.34
C ASN A 10 10.83 23.94 14.99
N PRO A 11 11.05 23.60 13.71
CA PRO A 11 11.02 22.21 13.24
C PRO A 11 11.99 21.31 13.98
N GLY A 12 11.50 20.16 14.45
CA GLY A 12 12.28 19.13 15.12
C GLY A 12 13.00 18.17 14.17
N GLY A 13 12.72 18.26 12.87
CA GLY A 13 13.34 17.45 11.81
C GLY A 13 13.60 18.26 10.56
N ASP A 14 14.42 17.74 9.66
CA ASP A 14 14.77 18.41 8.39
C ASP A 14 13.94 17.87 7.21
N ILE A 15 13.60 16.59 7.24
CA ILE A 15 12.81 15.94 6.20
C ILE A 15 11.62 15.16 6.80
N LEU A 16 10.55 15.03 6.03
CA LEU A 16 9.50 14.06 6.26
C LEU A 16 9.64 12.98 5.18
N TRP A 17 9.76 11.71 5.61
CA TRP A 17 9.92 10.54 4.75
C TRP A 17 8.67 9.67 4.78
N ALA A 18 8.38 9.01 3.65
CA ALA A 18 7.31 8.01 3.52
C ALA A 18 5.90 8.58 3.78
N ALA A 19 5.50 9.54 2.97
CA ALA A 19 4.13 10.05 2.96
C ALA A 19 3.61 10.13 1.52
N ASP A 20 2.35 9.76 1.34
CA ASP A 20 1.64 9.82 0.06
C ASP A 20 1.42 11.28 -0.35
N GLU A 21 1.70 11.61 -1.61
CA GLU A 21 1.55 12.97 -2.13
C GLU A 21 0.10 13.47 -2.04
N THR A 22 -0.88 12.60 -2.19
CA THR A 22 -2.30 13.00 -2.13
C THR A 22 -2.68 13.45 -0.73
N MET A 23 -2.12 12.79 0.30
CA MET A 23 -2.29 13.20 1.71
C MET A 23 -1.57 14.51 2.04
N LEU A 24 -0.50 14.84 1.31
CA LEU A 24 0.33 16.02 1.55
C LEU A 24 -0.12 17.25 0.76
N ALA A 25 -0.91 17.06 -0.28
CA ALA A 25 -1.28 18.13 -1.22
C ALA A 25 -1.88 19.37 -0.53
N ASP A 26 -2.70 19.16 0.50
CA ASP A 26 -3.32 20.24 1.28
C ASP A 26 -2.36 20.90 2.30
N TYR A 27 -1.18 20.31 2.48
CA TYR A 27 -0.19 20.73 3.48
C TYR A 27 1.14 21.19 2.87
N LYS A 28 1.18 21.46 1.57
CA LYS A 28 2.41 21.83 0.85
C LYS A 28 3.11 23.07 1.44
N ASP A 29 2.36 23.96 2.10
CA ASP A 29 2.91 25.17 2.73
C ASP A 29 3.83 24.86 3.93
N LEU A 30 3.80 23.62 4.45
CA LEU A 30 4.71 23.14 5.49
C LEU A 30 6.07 22.72 4.93
N PHE A 31 6.22 22.62 3.62
CA PHE A 31 7.40 22.08 2.95
C PHE A 31 8.12 23.13 2.11
N LEU A 32 9.40 22.92 1.92
CA LEU A 32 10.22 23.73 1.03
C LEU A 32 9.90 23.35 -0.42
N GLN A 33 9.74 24.36 -1.28
CA GLN A 33 9.67 24.09 -2.72
C GLN A 33 11.06 23.72 -3.21
N TYR A 34 11.23 22.47 -3.63
CA TYR A 34 12.50 21.93 -4.08
C TYR A 34 12.26 20.74 -5.02
N VAL A 35 13.01 20.72 -6.13
CA VAL A 35 13.09 19.57 -7.03
C VAL A 35 14.54 19.12 -7.05
N SER A 36 14.78 17.85 -6.67
CA SER A 36 16.14 17.30 -6.68
C SER A 36 16.73 17.30 -8.08
N PRO A 37 18.03 17.60 -8.26
CA PRO A 37 18.72 17.38 -9.52
C PRO A 37 18.62 15.94 -10.03
N GLU A 38 18.49 14.96 -9.14
CA GLU A 38 18.34 13.54 -9.46
C GLU A 38 16.95 13.20 -10.04
N ASP A 39 15.99 14.12 -10.01
CA ASP A 39 14.64 13.91 -10.55
C ASP A 39 14.66 13.59 -12.06
N GLU A 40 15.68 14.05 -12.78
CA GLU A 40 15.84 13.73 -14.20
C GLU A 40 16.01 12.24 -14.49
N TYR A 41 16.56 11.47 -13.51
CA TYR A 41 16.79 10.02 -13.60
C TYR A 41 15.59 9.20 -13.13
N MET A 42 14.57 9.83 -12.56
CA MET A 42 13.36 9.14 -12.11
C MET A 42 12.54 8.63 -13.30
N MET A 43 11.88 7.48 -13.11
CA MET A 43 10.93 6.95 -14.10
C MET A 43 9.82 7.96 -14.36
N GLU A 44 9.33 8.03 -15.61
CA GLU A 44 8.40 9.06 -16.07
C GLU A 44 7.15 9.24 -15.19
N GLY A 45 6.61 8.17 -14.66
CA GLY A 45 5.45 8.22 -13.76
C GLY A 45 5.76 8.75 -12.34
N PHE A 46 7.04 8.80 -11.95
CA PHE A 46 7.50 9.07 -10.59
C PHE A 46 8.37 10.35 -10.50
N LYS A 47 8.28 11.26 -11.44
CA LYS A 47 8.94 12.56 -11.36
C LYS A 47 8.19 13.52 -10.45
N ASN A 48 8.92 14.40 -9.77
CA ASN A 48 8.35 15.45 -8.92
C ASN A 48 7.56 16.48 -9.74
N LYS A 49 6.26 16.27 -9.89
CA LYS A 49 5.35 17.15 -10.62
C LYS A 49 4.84 18.32 -9.77
N SER A 50 4.88 18.19 -8.46
CA SER A 50 4.36 19.20 -7.52
C SER A 50 5.34 20.34 -7.27
N GLY A 51 6.63 20.08 -7.42
CA GLY A 51 7.70 20.97 -7.00
C GLY A 51 8.01 20.92 -5.50
N TYR A 52 7.32 20.06 -4.73
CA TYR A 52 7.45 19.96 -3.27
C TYR A 52 7.75 18.54 -2.79
N PHE A 53 7.25 17.55 -3.50
CA PHE A 53 7.27 16.15 -3.08
C PHE A 53 8.15 15.36 -4.04
N THR A 54 9.28 14.87 -3.56
CA THR A 54 10.20 14.05 -4.35
C THR A 54 9.83 12.60 -4.15
N PRO A 55 9.31 11.90 -5.18
CA PRO A 55 9.03 10.48 -5.08
C PRO A 55 10.28 9.70 -4.68
N ALA A 56 10.17 8.85 -3.68
CA ALA A 56 11.29 8.09 -3.14
C ALA A 56 11.19 6.61 -3.48
N PHE A 57 10.01 6.04 -3.38
CA PHE A 57 9.74 4.64 -3.74
C PHE A 57 8.26 4.43 -4.03
N ALA A 58 7.96 3.32 -4.69
CA ALA A 58 6.60 2.82 -4.84
C ALA A 58 6.59 1.36 -4.36
N ASP A 59 5.60 1.03 -3.52
CA ASP A 59 5.41 -0.33 -3.02
C ASP A 59 4.00 -0.80 -3.41
N PRO A 60 3.88 -1.62 -4.47
CA PRO A 60 2.58 -2.00 -4.99
C PRO A 60 1.84 -2.94 -4.04
N THR A 61 0.50 -2.86 -4.09
CA THR A 61 -0.36 -3.84 -3.43
C THR A 61 -0.34 -5.16 -4.18
N VAL A 62 -0.17 -6.26 -3.43
CA VAL A 62 -0.04 -7.61 -3.99
C VAL A 62 -0.82 -8.62 -3.14
N LEU A 63 -1.00 -9.82 -3.69
CA LEU A 63 -1.40 -10.99 -2.93
C LEU A 63 -0.15 -11.77 -2.49
N ILE A 64 -0.09 -12.10 -1.20
CA ILE A 64 0.82 -13.11 -0.66
C ILE A 64 0.05 -14.42 -0.53
N ILE A 65 0.58 -15.52 -1.05
CA ILE A 65 -0.08 -16.82 -1.05
C ILE A 65 0.84 -17.86 -0.43
N ASN A 66 0.37 -18.59 0.59
CA ASN A 66 1.09 -19.74 1.13
C ASN A 66 0.95 -20.92 0.17
N THR A 67 2.06 -21.34 -0.42
CA THR A 67 2.08 -22.39 -1.46
C THR A 67 1.74 -23.78 -0.92
N ASN A 68 2.03 -24.05 0.36
CA ASN A 68 1.69 -25.33 0.97
C ASN A 68 0.19 -25.45 1.26
N LEU A 69 -0.46 -24.33 1.65
CA LEU A 69 -1.89 -24.33 1.99
C LEU A 69 -2.78 -24.16 0.75
N ALA A 70 -2.31 -23.41 -0.25
CA ALA A 70 -3.05 -23.22 -1.49
C ALA A 70 -3.09 -24.48 -2.34
N GLY A 71 -2.02 -25.32 -2.30
CA GLY A 71 -1.94 -26.51 -3.13
C GLY A 71 -2.14 -26.18 -4.62
N ASP A 72 -3.11 -26.83 -5.25
CA ASP A 72 -3.46 -26.62 -6.66
C ASP A 72 -4.48 -25.49 -6.88
N MET A 73 -4.88 -24.78 -5.82
CA MET A 73 -5.83 -23.66 -5.93
C MET A 73 -5.22 -22.52 -6.74
N LYS A 74 -5.91 -22.12 -7.80
CA LYS A 74 -5.55 -20.92 -8.55
C LYS A 74 -6.02 -19.69 -7.81
N ILE A 75 -5.08 -18.81 -7.53
CA ILE A 75 -5.30 -17.47 -6.96
C ILE A 75 -4.41 -16.54 -7.77
N GLU A 76 -5.00 -15.87 -8.77
CA GLU A 76 -4.32 -15.01 -9.74
C GLU A 76 -4.83 -13.55 -9.68
N GLY A 77 -6.00 -13.35 -9.05
CA GLY A 77 -6.60 -12.02 -8.93
C GLY A 77 -7.57 -11.89 -7.75
N PHE A 78 -8.23 -10.74 -7.70
CA PHE A 78 -9.20 -10.45 -6.64
C PHE A 78 -10.44 -11.31 -6.75
N ALA A 79 -10.88 -11.64 -7.98
CA ALA A 79 -12.04 -12.49 -8.21
C ALA A 79 -11.92 -13.84 -7.49
N ASP A 80 -10.71 -14.41 -7.43
CA ASP A 80 -10.44 -15.69 -6.79
C ASP A 80 -10.63 -15.66 -5.28
N LEU A 81 -10.57 -14.47 -4.65
CA LEU A 81 -10.79 -14.29 -3.22
C LEU A 81 -12.23 -14.58 -2.80
N LEU A 82 -13.16 -14.66 -3.75
CA LEU A 82 -14.55 -15.06 -3.50
C LEU A 82 -14.73 -16.58 -3.46
N ASN A 83 -13.68 -17.37 -3.73
CA ASN A 83 -13.76 -18.83 -3.64
C ASN A 83 -14.21 -19.23 -2.20
N PRO A 84 -15.32 -20.00 -2.06
CA PRO A 84 -15.82 -20.41 -0.74
C PRO A 84 -14.80 -21.24 0.08
N GLU A 85 -13.84 -21.90 -0.56
CA GLU A 85 -12.77 -22.62 0.12
C GLU A 85 -11.81 -21.72 0.87
N LEU A 86 -11.78 -20.41 0.52
CA LEU A 86 -11.00 -19.38 1.20
C LEU A 86 -11.72 -18.73 2.38
N LYS A 87 -12.97 -19.13 2.67
CA LYS A 87 -13.73 -18.55 3.78
C LYS A 87 -12.97 -18.69 5.11
N GLY A 88 -12.71 -17.55 5.76
CA GLY A 88 -11.95 -17.46 7.00
C GLY A 88 -10.45 -17.79 6.86
N LYS A 89 -9.92 -17.88 5.62
CA LYS A 89 -8.52 -18.19 5.32
C LYS A 89 -7.80 -17.05 4.58
N ILE A 90 -8.41 -15.87 4.55
CA ILE A 90 -7.84 -14.65 3.94
C ILE A 90 -7.34 -13.74 5.06
N ALA A 91 -6.07 -13.37 5.05
CA ALA A 91 -5.50 -12.37 5.93
C ALA A 91 -5.73 -10.97 5.34
N PHE A 92 -6.47 -10.14 6.03
CA PHE A 92 -6.74 -8.76 5.63
C PHE A 92 -6.79 -7.85 6.86
N GLY A 93 -6.28 -6.65 6.73
CA GLY A 93 -6.33 -5.65 7.79
C GLY A 93 -7.62 -4.84 7.77
N ASP A 94 -7.85 -4.07 8.82
CA ASP A 94 -8.96 -3.11 8.85
C ASP A 94 -8.61 -1.86 8.01
N PRO A 95 -9.31 -1.60 6.90
CA PRO A 95 -9.00 -0.48 6.01
C PRO A 95 -9.28 0.90 6.64
N THR A 96 -10.00 0.95 7.76
CA THR A 96 -10.22 2.21 8.50
C THR A 96 -9.02 2.63 9.34
N THR A 97 -8.09 1.72 9.59
CA THR A 97 -6.93 1.94 10.48
C THR A 97 -5.58 1.66 9.84
N LEU A 98 -5.54 0.83 8.78
CA LEU A 98 -4.31 0.38 8.14
C LEU A 98 -4.24 0.85 6.68
N SER A 99 -3.18 1.58 6.34
CA SER A 99 -2.98 2.11 4.98
C SER A 99 -2.88 1.00 3.91
N SER A 100 -2.18 -0.10 4.20
CA SER A 100 -2.09 -1.24 3.28
C SER A 100 -3.45 -1.86 2.95
N ALA A 101 -4.31 -2.01 3.96
CA ALA A 101 -5.66 -2.53 3.77
C ALA A 101 -6.55 -1.52 3.01
N TYR A 102 -6.41 -0.22 3.30
CA TYR A 102 -7.11 0.82 2.56
C TYR A 102 -6.71 0.84 1.07
N GLN A 103 -5.42 0.78 0.78
CA GLN A 103 -4.94 0.74 -0.60
C GLN A 103 -5.38 -0.54 -1.34
N SER A 104 -5.36 -1.68 -0.65
CA SER A 104 -5.89 -2.93 -1.22
C SER A 104 -7.40 -2.85 -1.49
N LEU A 105 -8.18 -2.21 -0.59
CA LEU A 105 -9.61 -1.95 -0.81
C LEU A 105 -9.82 -1.08 -2.05
N VAL A 106 -9.05 0.00 -2.19
CA VAL A 106 -9.12 0.88 -3.36
C VAL A 106 -8.75 0.12 -4.64
N ALA A 107 -7.70 -0.73 -4.60
CA ALA A 107 -7.33 -1.57 -5.73
C ALA A 107 -8.47 -2.51 -6.16
N MET A 108 -9.12 -3.17 -5.20
CA MET A 108 -10.27 -4.03 -5.46
C MET A 108 -11.46 -3.25 -6.05
N LEU A 109 -11.75 -2.05 -5.52
CA LEU A 109 -12.86 -1.22 -6.03
C LEU A 109 -12.64 -0.83 -7.50
N TYR A 110 -11.42 -0.42 -7.86
CA TYR A 110 -11.09 -0.10 -9.25
C TYR A 110 -11.05 -1.34 -10.15
N GLY A 111 -10.42 -2.42 -9.67
CA GLY A 111 -10.25 -3.64 -10.45
C GLY A 111 -11.56 -4.40 -10.70
N MET A 112 -12.47 -4.39 -9.72
CA MET A 112 -13.75 -5.11 -9.80
C MET A 112 -14.92 -4.24 -10.23
N GLY A 113 -14.68 -2.92 -10.34
CA GLY A 113 -15.70 -1.97 -10.77
C GLY A 113 -16.00 -2.06 -12.26
N LYS A 114 -17.26 -1.86 -12.63
CA LYS A 114 -17.68 -1.80 -14.03
C LYS A 114 -16.92 -0.67 -14.75
N ASP A 115 -16.24 -1.02 -15.82
CA ASP A 115 -15.44 -0.07 -16.61
C ASP A 115 -14.38 0.67 -15.78
N GLY A 116 -13.95 0.07 -14.65
CA GLY A 116 -12.99 0.67 -13.72
C GLY A 116 -13.60 1.75 -12.80
N ASP A 117 -14.92 1.83 -12.69
CA ASP A 117 -15.60 2.76 -11.80
C ASP A 117 -15.66 2.19 -10.36
N PRO A 118 -14.90 2.75 -9.40
CA PRO A 118 -14.88 2.27 -8.02
C PRO A 118 -16.18 2.54 -7.26
N MET A 119 -17.08 3.36 -7.82
CA MET A 119 -18.38 3.67 -7.23
C MET A 119 -19.51 2.83 -7.81
N SER A 120 -19.22 1.93 -8.76
CA SER A 120 -20.22 1.05 -9.37
C SER A 120 -20.80 0.03 -8.38
N ASP A 121 -22.02 -0.41 -8.63
CA ASP A 121 -22.66 -1.46 -7.82
C ASP A 121 -21.87 -2.77 -7.87
N GLU A 122 -21.23 -3.08 -9.00
CA GLU A 122 -20.39 -4.26 -9.18
C GLU A 122 -19.19 -4.25 -8.23
N ALA A 123 -18.50 -3.10 -8.08
CA ALA A 123 -17.39 -2.95 -7.17
C ALA A 123 -17.83 -3.23 -5.72
N TRP A 124 -18.89 -2.60 -5.28
CA TRP A 124 -19.37 -2.73 -3.90
C TRP A 124 -19.99 -4.10 -3.62
N ASN A 125 -20.69 -4.71 -4.59
CA ASN A 125 -21.15 -6.09 -4.47
C ASN A 125 -20.00 -7.10 -4.33
N PHE A 126 -18.86 -6.85 -5.01
CA PHE A 126 -17.66 -7.64 -4.80
C PHE A 126 -17.13 -7.48 -3.36
N ILE A 127 -17.02 -6.24 -2.87
CA ILE A 127 -16.52 -5.96 -1.52
C ILE A 127 -17.42 -6.62 -0.45
N ASP A 128 -18.73 -6.59 -0.60
CA ASP A 128 -19.66 -7.24 0.34
C ASP A 128 -19.41 -8.76 0.40
N GLN A 129 -19.21 -9.41 -0.74
CA GLN A 129 -18.88 -10.83 -0.80
C GLN A 129 -17.49 -11.13 -0.24
N PHE A 130 -16.50 -10.28 -0.53
CA PHE A 130 -15.15 -10.40 0.02
C PHE A 130 -15.17 -10.29 1.56
N ILE A 131 -15.87 -9.31 2.13
CA ILE A 131 -16.04 -9.16 3.57
C ILE A 131 -16.71 -10.39 4.19
N ALA A 132 -17.74 -10.93 3.54
CA ALA A 132 -18.39 -12.16 4.00
C ALA A 132 -17.42 -13.35 4.01
N ASN A 133 -16.46 -13.39 3.06
CA ASN A 133 -15.45 -14.44 2.96
C ASN A 133 -14.31 -14.28 3.99
N LEU A 134 -14.07 -13.08 4.53
CA LEU A 134 -13.14 -12.86 5.66
C LEU A 134 -13.60 -13.53 6.95
N ASP A 135 -14.90 -13.86 7.09
CA ASP A 135 -15.51 -14.49 8.26
C ASP A 135 -15.27 -13.70 9.57
N GLY A 136 -15.31 -12.36 9.47
CA GLY A 136 -15.17 -11.44 10.60
C GLY A 136 -13.75 -11.34 11.20
N LYS A 137 -12.73 -11.83 10.49
CA LYS A 137 -11.34 -11.83 10.96
C LYS A 137 -10.55 -10.70 10.28
N TYR A 138 -10.01 -9.80 11.10
CA TYR A 138 -9.13 -8.74 10.66
C TYR A 138 -7.80 -8.77 11.40
N ALA A 139 -6.71 -8.56 10.68
CA ALA A 139 -5.39 -8.39 11.28
C ALA A 139 -5.29 -7.04 12.00
N ASN A 140 -4.65 -7.04 13.16
CA ASN A 140 -4.50 -5.84 14.00
C ASN A 140 -3.34 -4.92 13.57
N GLY A 141 -2.56 -5.31 12.56
CA GLY A 141 -1.44 -4.53 12.05
C GLY A 141 -1.01 -4.97 10.65
N GLY A 142 -0.49 -4.04 9.86
CA GLY A 142 -0.08 -4.29 8.47
C GLY A 142 0.97 -5.39 8.32
N SER A 143 1.95 -5.45 9.23
CA SER A 143 2.98 -6.50 9.23
C SER A 143 2.47 -7.87 9.65
N GLN A 144 1.31 -7.95 10.30
CA GLN A 144 0.70 -9.22 10.70
C GLN A 144 0.18 -9.99 9.48
N VAL A 145 -0.33 -9.31 8.47
CA VAL A 145 -0.89 -9.95 7.27
C VAL A 145 0.14 -10.86 6.59
N PRO A 146 1.30 -10.35 6.09
CA PRO A 146 2.26 -11.22 5.43
C PRO A 146 2.88 -12.26 6.39
N LYS A 147 3.03 -11.91 7.67
CA LYS A 147 3.54 -12.84 8.68
C LYS A 147 2.63 -14.05 8.84
N SER A 148 1.34 -13.85 9.08
CA SER A 148 0.38 -14.93 9.33
C SER A 148 0.20 -15.85 8.13
N VAL A 149 0.33 -15.32 6.90
CA VAL A 149 0.35 -16.15 5.69
C VAL A 149 1.65 -16.96 5.60
N ALA A 150 2.80 -16.33 5.85
CA ALA A 150 4.09 -17.02 5.81
C ALA A 150 4.20 -18.14 6.87
N GLU A 151 3.62 -17.93 8.05
CA GLU A 151 3.57 -18.90 9.14
C GLU A 151 2.48 -20.00 8.95
N GLY A 152 1.64 -19.89 7.91
CA GLY A 152 0.65 -20.89 7.55
C GLY A 152 -0.67 -20.80 8.35
N GLU A 153 -0.98 -19.64 8.91
CA GLU A 153 -2.29 -19.40 9.55
C GLU A 153 -3.39 -19.10 8.51
N TYR A 154 -3.00 -18.47 7.39
CA TYR A 154 -3.89 -18.11 6.29
C TYR A 154 -3.35 -18.60 4.96
N VAL A 155 -4.24 -18.83 4.00
CA VAL A 155 -3.89 -19.27 2.64
C VAL A 155 -3.40 -18.10 1.79
N VAL A 156 -4.05 -16.96 1.89
CA VAL A 156 -3.78 -15.75 1.10
C VAL A 156 -3.89 -14.51 1.97
N GLY A 157 -3.19 -13.45 1.61
CA GLY A 157 -3.33 -12.14 2.24
C GLY A 157 -3.10 -11.01 1.26
N LEU A 158 -3.60 -9.81 1.58
CA LEU A 158 -3.42 -8.60 0.80
C LEU A 158 -2.46 -7.67 1.55
N THR A 159 -1.35 -7.32 0.90
CA THR A 159 -0.26 -6.57 1.53
C THR A 159 0.58 -5.82 0.49
N TRP A 160 1.68 -5.23 0.91
CA TRP A 160 2.70 -4.63 0.06
C TRP A 160 3.67 -5.67 -0.52
N GLU A 161 4.34 -5.34 -1.62
CA GLU A 161 5.32 -6.20 -2.28
C GLU A 161 6.54 -6.49 -1.41
N ASP A 162 7.14 -5.43 -0.82
CA ASP A 162 8.42 -5.54 -0.10
C ASP A 162 8.42 -6.62 1.00
N PRO A 163 7.44 -6.67 1.93
CA PRO A 163 7.43 -7.74 2.93
C PRO A 163 7.32 -9.14 2.31
N VAL A 164 6.58 -9.30 1.19
CA VAL A 164 6.45 -10.61 0.53
C VAL A 164 7.78 -11.07 -0.05
N VAL A 165 8.48 -10.17 -0.75
CA VAL A 165 9.82 -10.42 -1.31
C VAL A 165 10.79 -10.82 -0.20
N ASN A 166 10.72 -10.18 0.96
CA ASN A 166 11.58 -10.52 2.10
C ASN A 166 11.26 -11.93 2.65
N TYR A 167 9.99 -12.33 2.76
CA TYR A 167 9.62 -13.70 3.13
C TYR A 167 10.11 -14.73 2.11
N ILE A 168 9.98 -14.47 0.81
CA ILE A 168 10.48 -15.34 -0.26
C ILE A 168 12.01 -15.51 -0.16
N ARG A 169 12.75 -14.40 0.01
CA ARG A 169 14.22 -14.42 0.17
C ARG A 169 14.68 -15.22 1.39
N ASN A 170 13.89 -15.23 2.44
CA ASN A 170 14.14 -16.00 3.65
C ASN A 170 13.64 -17.45 3.58
N GLY A 171 13.17 -17.93 2.42
CA GLY A 171 12.78 -19.32 2.19
C GLY A 171 11.40 -19.69 2.74
N ALA A 172 10.53 -18.73 3.05
CA ALA A 172 9.15 -19.01 3.43
C ALA A 172 8.38 -19.63 2.25
N PRO A 173 7.44 -20.57 2.50
CA PRO A 173 6.66 -21.23 1.47
C PRO A 173 5.55 -20.29 0.94
N VAL A 174 5.94 -19.15 0.41
CA VAL A 174 5.01 -18.16 -0.11
C VAL A 174 5.37 -17.74 -1.53
N LYS A 175 4.38 -17.33 -2.30
CA LYS A 175 4.54 -16.66 -3.58
C LYS A 175 3.87 -15.30 -3.58
N LEU A 176 4.37 -14.42 -4.42
CA LEU A 176 3.80 -13.11 -4.71
C LEU A 176 2.98 -13.19 -5.99
N VAL A 177 1.80 -12.56 -5.99
CA VAL A 177 0.96 -12.43 -7.17
C VAL A 177 0.49 -10.98 -7.29
N PHE A 178 0.73 -10.38 -8.44
CA PHE A 178 0.06 -9.15 -8.84
C PHE A 178 -1.33 -9.52 -9.35
N PRO A 179 -2.40 -8.95 -8.78
CA PRO A 179 -3.76 -9.26 -9.23
C PRO A 179 -3.95 -8.95 -10.72
N GLU A 180 -4.60 -9.86 -11.47
CA GLU A 180 -4.87 -9.67 -12.90
C GLU A 180 -5.71 -8.43 -13.19
N GLU A 181 -6.56 -8.04 -12.26
CA GLU A 181 -7.41 -6.86 -12.37
C GLU A 181 -6.64 -5.54 -12.16
N GLY A 182 -5.40 -5.63 -11.67
CA GLY A 182 -4.49 -4.51 -11.47
C GLY A 182 -4.04 -4.32 -10.03
N ALA A 183 -2.97 -3.57 -9.88
CA ALA A 183 -2.40 -3.20 -8.59
C ALA A 183 -2.28 -1.68 -8.48
N ILE A 184 -2.42 -1.14 -7.27
CA ILE A 184 -2.12 0.26 -7.00
C ILE A 184 -0.64 0.37 -6.67
N PHE A 185 0.02 1.36 -7.27
CA PHE A 185 1.40 1.76 -7.01
C PHE A 185 1.40 3.13 -6.31
N PRO A 186 1.17 3.20 -5.00
CA PRO A 186 1.26 4.47 -4.30
C PRO A 186 2.71 4.94 -4.32
N GLY A 187 2.91 6.15 -4.81
CA GLY A 187 4.20 6.83 -4.70
C GLY A 187 4.35 7.39 -3.30
N GLU A 188 5.32 6.92 -2.55
CA GLU A 188 5.71 7.55 -1.30
C GLU A 188 6.85 8.53 -1.58
N SER A 189 6.79 9.69 -0.94
CA SER A 189 7.68 10.79 -1.23
C SER A 189 8.47 11.24 0.00
N VAL A 190 9.56 11.96 -0.26
CA VAL A 190 10.35 12.68 0.72
C VAL A 190 10.20 14.18 0.50
N GLN A 191 10.03 14.92 1.58
CA GLN A 191 9.82 16.36 1.59
C GLN A 191 10.77 17.05 2.56
N ILE A 192 11.30 18.19 2.17
CA ILE A 192 12.09 19.05 3.06
C ILE A 192 11.13 19.90 3.87
N ILE A 193 11.25 19.88 5.19
CA ILE A 193 10.41 20.68 6.09
C ILE A 193 10.84 22.14 5.98
N LYS A 194 9.90 23.04 5.76
CA LYS A 194 10.15 24.47 5.65
C LYS A 194 10.69 25.03 6.95
N GLY A 195 11.79 25.76 6.88
CA GLY A 195 12.45 26.33 8.07
C GLY A 195 13.25 25.33 8.90
N CYS A 196 13.53 24.14 8.35
CA CYS A 196 14.41 23.16 8.99
C CYS A 196 15.83 23.73 9.24
N LYS A 197 16.55 23.12 10.19
CA LYS A 197 17.84 23.65 10.65
C LYS A 197 19.00 23.36 9.69
N HIS A 198 18.91 22.27 8.92
CA HIS A 198 20.00 21.80 8.07
C HIS A 198 19.54 21.67 6.61
N GLU A 199 18.95 22.75 6.07
CA GLU A 199 18.34 22.77 4.73
C GLU A 199 19.30 22.29 3.63
N GLU A 200 20.59 22.72 3.68
CA GLU A 200 21.59 22.30 2.71
C GLU A 200 21.94 20.80 2.77
N ASN A 201 21.76 20.17 3.93
CA ASN A 201 21.95 18.72 4.08
C ASN A 201 20.69 17.93 3.69
N ALA A 202 19.54 18.59 3.68
CA ALA A 202 18.26 17.99 3.32
C ALA A 202 18.03 17.93 1.80
N LYS A 203 18.74 18.80 1.06
CA LYS A 203 18.76 18.82 -0.42
C LYS A 203 19.67 17.75 -0.99
#